data_3c62057b43f26693ff350b1aa9680569
#
_entry.id   3c62057b43f26693ff350b1aa9680569
#
_cell.length_a   1.000
_cell.length_b   1.000
_cell.length_c   1.000
_cell.angle_alpha   90.00
_cell.angle_beta   90.00
_cell.angle_gamma   90.00
#
_symmetry.space_group_name_H-M   'P 1'
#
loop_
_entity.id
_entity.type
_entity.pdbx_description
1 polymer ?
#
loop_
_entity_poly.entity_id
_entity_poly.type
_entity_poly.pdbx_seq_one_letter_code
_entity_poly.pdbx_strand_id
1 'polypeptide(L)'
;QGHPDVTETHLGHELAHAYAAAATAAGHQVRTATPAQLDFPLLRSQKEWENGPLPIALQKAQDDIAWAQHLVLFFPLWMGDMPALLKGFLEQVARPGFAFRKEDGSPFGQKGLAGRSARVVVTMGMPALVYRFYFRAHSVKSLERNILGFVGIAPVHETLIGMVDSLDEDGRANWLNKMA
;
A
#
# COMPACT_ATOMS: atom_id res chain seq x y z
N GLN A 1 -6.46 -0.91 -0.34
CA GLN A 1 -6.65 -2.27 -0.87
C GLN A 1 -6.10 -2.33 -2.29
N GLY A 2 -4.96 -3.00 -2.48
CA GLY A 2 -4.19 -2.96 -3.74
C GLY A 2 -4.36 -4.19 -4.64
N HIS A 3 -5.36 -5.06 -4.39
CA HIS A 3 -5.68 -6.15 -5.32
C HIS A 3 -6.35 -5.56 -6.56
N PRO A 4 -5.86 -5.88 -7.79
CA PRO A 4 -6.44 -5.30 -9.01
C PRO A 4 -7.82 -5.86 -9.38
N ASP A 5 -8.06 -7.13 -9.03
CA ASP A 5 -9.34 -7.77 -9.26
C ASP A 5 -10.30 -7.52 -8.10
N VAL A 6 -11.44 -6.92 -8.40
CA VAL A 6 -12.54 -6.64 -7.46
C VAL A 6 -13.83 -7.36 -7.86
N THR A 7 -13.76 -8.24 -8.87
CA THR A 7 -14.91 -9.03 -9.34
C THR A 7 -15.16 -10.25 -8.45
N GLU A 8 -14.10 -10.74 -7.80
CA GLU A 8 -14.14 -11.86 -6.86
C GLU A 8 -13.52 -11.48 -5.52
N THR A 9 -13.90 -12.20 -4.47
CA THR A 9 -13.31 -12.01 -3.14
C THR A 9 -12.03 -12.83 -3.01
N HIS A 10 -10.93 -12.15 -2.81
CA HIS A 10 -9.61 -12.75 -2.54
C HIS A 10 -9.25 -12.65 -1.06
N LEU A 11 -8.36 -13.52 -0.58
CA LEU A 11 -7.89 -13.50 0.82
C LEU A 11 -7.41 -12.10 1.26
N GLY A 12 -6.74 -11.36 0.36
CA GLY A 12 -6.30 -9.98 0.65
C GLY A 12 -7.46 -9.03 0.96
N HIS A 13 -8.64 -9.23 0.37
CA HIS A 13 -9.84 -8.44 0.67
C HIS A 13 -10.39 -8.78 2.06
N GLU A 14 -10.47 -10.08 2.38
CA GLU A 14 -10.94 -10.56 3.69
C GLU A 14 -10.03 -10.08 4.83
N LEU A 15 -8.70 -10.16 4.65
CA LEU A 15 -7.72 -9.67 5.61
C LEU A 15 -7.85 -8.16 5.84
N ALA A 16 -8.04 -7.38 4.78
CA ALA A 16 -8.23 -5.94 4.89
C ALA A 16 -9.53 -5.59 5.62
N HIS A 17 -10.59 -6.36 5.37
CA HIS A 17 -11.88 -6.19 6.04
C HIS A 17 -11.78 -6.55 7.53
N ALA A 18 -11.15 -7.69 7.86
CA ALA A 18 -10.94 -8.11 9.25
C ALA A 18 -10.13 -7.08 10.04
N TYR A 19 -9.03 -6.57 9.44
CA TYR A 19 -8.22 -5.51 10.05
C TYR A 19 -9.02 -4.24 10.28
N ALA A 20 -9.80 -3.79 9.29
CA ALA A 20 -10.62 -2.59 9.40
C ALA A 20 -11.70 -2.73 10.47
N ALA A 21 -12.35 -3.89 10.55
CA ALA A 21 -13.38 -4.19 11.55
C ALA A 21 -12.79 -4.17 12.98
N ALA A 22 -11.64 -4.81 13.18
CA ALA A 22 -10.97 -4.82 14.48
C ALA A 22 -10.48 -3.43 14.90
N ALA A 23 -9.88 -2.66 13.97
CA ALA A 23 -9.47 -1.29 14.24
C ALA A 23 -10.68 -0.41 14.64
N THR A 24 -11.81 -0.57 13.95
CA THR A 24 -13.04 0.16 14.26
C THR A 24 -13.59 -0.25 15.63
N ALA A 25 -13.59 -1.55 15.95
CA ALA A 25 -14.02 -2.05 17.26
C ALA A 25 -13.11 -1.53 18.40
N ALA A 26 -11.83 -1.29 18.11
CA ALA A 26 -10.88 -0.66 19.03
C ALA A 26 -11.02 0.88 19.13
N GLY A 27 -12.02 1.48 18.46
CA GLY A 27 -12.30 2.92 18.50
C GLY A 27 -11.56 3.77 17.50
N HIS A 28 -10.85 3.17 16.55
CA HIS A 28 -10.19 3.91 15.48
C HIS A 28 -11.15 4.24 14.34
N GLN A 29 -10.95 5.38 13.72
CA GLN A 29 -11.64 5.71 12.46
C GLN A 29 -10.88 5.10 11.28
N VAL A 30 -11.58 4.40 10.41
CA VAL A 30 -11.00 3.73 9.24
C VAL A 30 -11.59 4.30 7.96
N ARG A 31 -10.73 4.59 6.98
CA ARG A 31 -11.10 4.96 5.62
C ARG A 31 -10.42 3.99 4.65
N THR A 32 -11.13 3.59 3.62
CA THR A 32 -10.62 2.61 2.65
C THR A 32 -10.53 3.25 1.27
N ALA A 33 -9.39 3.01 0.59
CA ALA A 33 -9.18 3.30 -0.81
C ALA A 33 -8.91 1.99 -1.56
N THR A 34 -9.61 1.80 -2.69
CA THR A 34 -9.46 0.63 -3.56
C THR A 34 -9.10 1.12 -4.97
N PRO A 35 -7.80 1.19 -5.32
CA PRO A 35 -7.34 1.69 -6.62
C PRO A 35 -8.02 1.04 -7.82
N ALA A 36 -8.39 -0.25 -7.73
CA ALA A 36 -9.06 -0.97 -8.80
C ALA A 36 -10.48 -0.46 -9.12
N GLN A 37 -11.07 0.35 -8.24
CA GLN A 37 -12.38 0.98 -8.43
C GLN A 37 -12.27 2.45 -8.89
N LEU A 38 -11.05 2.95 -9.07
CA LEU A 38 -10.79 4.34 -9.42
C LEU A 38 -10.31 4.43 -10.87
N ASP A 39 -10.89 5.34 -11.62
CA ASP A 39 -10.46 5.62 -13.00
C ASP A 39 -9.38 6.71 -12.99
N PHE A 40 -8.15 6.33 -13.31
CA PHE A 40 -7.03 7.26 -13.41
C PHE A 40 -6.01 6.80 -14.45
N PRO A 41 -5.38 7.73 -15.20
CA PRO A 41 -4.34 7.39 -16.16
C PRO A 41 -3.03 7.04 -15.45
N LEU A 42 -2.19 6.23 -16.11
CA LEU A 42 -0.80 6.11 -15.72
C LEU A 42 -0.02 7.36 -16.13
N LEU A 43 0.94 7.76 -15.30
CA LEU A 43 1.87 8.85 -15.62
C LEU A 43 2.72 8.50 -16.85
N ARG A 44 2.87 9.45 -17.77
CA ARG A 44 3.60 9.30 -19.03
C ARG A 44 4.86 10.15 -19.10
N SER A 45 5.00 11.15 -18.23
CA SER A 45 6.15 12.04 -18.23
C SER A 45 6.44 12.62 -16.85
N GLN A 46 7.70 13.01 -16.64
CA GLN A 46 8.12 13.76 -15.45
C GLN A 46 7.37 15.09 -15.34
N LYS A 47 7.15 15.78 -16.46
CA LYS A 47 6.42 17.06 -16.50
C LYS A 47 4.98 16.90 -16.00
N GLU A 48 4.30 15.82 -16.38
CA GLU A 48 2.96 15.50 -15.92
C GLU A 48 2.96 15.22 -14.39
N TRP A 49 3.93 14.47 -13.91
CA TRP A 49 4.06 14.17 -12.48
C TRP A 49 4.35 15.41 -11.64
N GLU A 50 5.25 16.29 -12.11
CA GLU A 50 5.64 17.51 -11.38
C GLU A 50 4.59 18.61 -11.44
N ASN A 51 3.92 18.80 -12.57
CA ASN A 51 3.10 19.99 -12.83
C ASN A 51 1.66 19.67 -13.27
N GLY A 52 1.35 18.41 -13.58
CA GLY A 52 0.00 18.02 -13.97
C GLY A 52 -0.98 18.05 -12.79
N PRO A 53 -2.27 18.21 -13.07
CA PRO A 53 -3.30 18.10 -12.02
C PRO A 53 -3.42 16.68 -11.50
N LEU A 54 -3.77 16.53 -10.22
CA LEU A 54 -4.19 15.23 -9.70
C LEU A 54 -5.52 14.83 -10.36
N PRO A 55 -5.67 13.60 -10.87
CA PRO A 55 -6.95 13.12 -11.36
C PRO A 55 -8.05 13.23 -10.28
N ILE A 56 -9.22 13.73 -10.66
CA ILE A 56 -10.34 13.98 -9.73
C ILE A 56 -10.71 12.72 -8.93
N ALA A 57 -10.68 11.55 -9.58
CA ALA A 57 -10.97 10.27 -8.94
C ALA A 57 -10.00 9.93 -7.78
N LEU A 58 -8.82 10.54 -7.74
CA LEU A 58 -7.79 10.29 -6.72
C LEU A 58 -7.80 11.33 -5.60
N GLN A 59 -8.57 12.41 -5.71
CA GLN A 59 -8.58 13.50 -4.72
C GLN A 59 -8.94 12.97 -3.33
N LYS A 60 -10.03 12.19 -3.24
CA LYS A 60 -10.44 11.59 -1.97
C LYS A 60 -9.36 10.69 -1.37
N ALA A 61 -8.67 9.89 -2.19
CA ALA A 61 -7.61 9.02 -1.71
C ALA A 61 -6.41 9.82 -1.17
N GLN A 62 -6.06 10.93 -1.83
CA GLN A 62 -5.01 11.83 -1.35
C GLN A 62 -5.40 12.51 -0.03
N ASP A 63 -6.65 12.96 0.10
CA ASP A 63 -7.19 13.55 1.33
C ASP A 63 -7.22 12.52 2.48
N ASP A 64 -7.58 11.26 2.18
CA ASP A 64 -7.57 10.16 3.17
C ASP A 64 -6.14 9.82 3.64
N ILE A 65 -5.16 9.85 2.74
CA ILE A 65 -3.74 9.69 3.08
C ILE A 65 -3.24 10.87 3.93
N ALA A 66 -3.66 12.10 3.61
CA ALA A 66 -3.32 13.28 4.39
C ALA A 66 -3.87 13.22 5.82
N TRP A 67 -5.09 12.72 5.95
CA TRP A 67 -5.78 12.57 7.22
C TRP A 67 -5.22 11.43 8.08
N ALA A 68 -4.80 10.32 7.47
CA ALA A 68 -4.39 9.11 8.18
C ALA A 68 -3.13 9.34 9.02
N GLN A 69 -3.08 8.75 10.21
CA GLN A 69 -1.88 8.63 11.05
C GLN A 69 -1.15 7.30 10.81
N HIS A 70 -1.91 6.29 10.38
CA HIS A 70 -1.41 4.96 10.05
C HIS A 70 -1.99 4.49 8.72
N LEU A 71 -1.15 3.98 7.84
CA LEU A 71 -1.55 3.45 6.54
C LEU A 71 -1.36 1.93 6.51
N VAL A 72 -2.34 1.22 5.96
CA VAL A 72 -2.23 -0.23 5.76
C VAL A 72 -2.42 -0.56 4.30
N LEU A 73 -1.43 -1.23 3.71
CA LEU A 73 -1.44 -1.64 2.31
C LEU A 73 -1.59 -3.16 2.23
N PHE A 74 -2.64 -3.62 1.57
CA PHE A 74 -2.86 -5.04 1.28
C PHE A 74 -2.73 -5.26 -0.23
N PHE A 75 -1.86 -6.16 -0.65
CA PHE A 75 -1.73 -6.49 -2.07
C PHE A 75 -1.14 -7.88 -2.30
N PRO A 76 -1.45 -8.53 -3.44
CA PRO A 76 -0.81 -9.77 -3.84
C PRO A 76 0.56 -9.51 -4.45
N LEU A 77 1.48 -10.44 -4.24
CA LEU A 77 2.78 -10.42 -4.90
C LEU A 77 2.63 -10.96 -6.33
N TRP A 78 2.70 -10.08 -7.34
CA TRP A 78 2.64 -10.43 -8.75
C TRP A 78 3.99 -10.17 -9.43
N MET A 79 4.51 -11.18 -10.11
CA MET A 79 5.83 -11.08 -10.77
C MET A 79 6.94 -10.58 -9.83
N GLY A 80 6.85 -10.92 -8.53
CA GLY A 80 7.83 -10.53 -7.52
C GLY A 80 7.66 -9.11 -6.96
N ASP A 81 6.64 -8.36 -7.37
CA ASP A 81 6.37 -6.99 -6.92
C ASP A 81 4.88 -6.76 -6.63
N MET A 82 4.54 -5.53 -6.23
CA MET A 82 3.16 -5.10 -6.14
C MET A 82 2.52 -5.04 -7.55
N PRO A 83 1.19 -5.21 -7.66
CA PRO A 83 0.49 -5.03 -8.92
C PRO A 83 0.75 -3.65 -9.56
N ALA A 84 0.89 -3.61 -10.89
CA ALA A 84 1.16 -2.38 -11.63
C ALA A 84 0.13 -1.27 -11.36
N LEU A 85 -1.13 -1.64 -11.15
CA LEU A 85 -2.20 -0.71 -10.79
C LEU A 85 -1.93 -0.01 -9.45
N LEU A 86 -1.50 -0.77 -8.44
CA LEU A 86 -1.13 -0.19 -7.14
C LEU A 86 0.08 0.73 -7.26
N LYS A 87 1.08 0.33 -8.05
CA LYS A 87 2.26 1.19 -8.30
C LYS A 87 1.87 2.48 -9.00
N GLY A 88 1.05 2.42 -10.05
CA GLY A 88 0.54 3.59 -10.75
C GLY A 88 -0.31 4.51 -9.85
N PHE A 89 -1.12 3.93 -8.97
CA PHE A 89 -1.85 4.68 -7.94
C PHE A 89 -0.90 5.45 -7.01
N LEU A 90 0.14 4.77 -6.47
CA LEU A 90 1.11 5.41 -5.59
C LEU A 90 1.88 6.53 -6.31
N GLU A 91 2.24 6.35 -7.58
CA GLU A 91 2.88 7.39 -8.39
C GLU A 91 1.99 8.62 -8.58
N GLN A 92 0.70 8.39 -8.81
CA GLN A 92 -0.27 9.47 -8.98
C GLN A 92 -0.54 10.25 -7.69
N VAL A 93 -0.72 9.56 -6.56
CA VAL A 93 -1.07 10.24 -5.29
C VAL A 93 0.15 10.87 -4.62
N ALA A 94 1.35 10.28 -4.77
CA ALA A 94 2.58 10.77 -4.15
C ALA A 94 3.28 11.85 -5.00
N ARG A 95 2.55 12.87 -5.39
CA ARG A 95 3.06 13.99 -6.21
C ARG A 95 3.86 15.00 -5.39
N PRO A 96 4.75 15.77 -6.05
CA PRO A 96 5.38 16.95 -5.46
C PRO A 96 4.33 17.96 -4.94
N GLY A 97 4.64 18.62 -3.84
CA GLY A 97 3.71 19.53 -3.16
C GLY A 97 2.84 18.86 -2.11
N PHE A 98 2.52 17.57 -2.28
CA PHE A 98 1.79 16.76 -1.32
C PHE A 98 2.73 15.81 -0.53
N ALA A 99 3.30 14.83 -1.21
CA ALA A 99 4.09 13.77 -0.56
C ALA A 99 5.50 14.23 -0.19
N PHE A 100 6.04 15.19 -0.93
CA PHE A 100 7.32 15.84 -0.64
C PHE A 100 7.35 17.24 -1.26
N ARG A 101 8.17 18.12 -0.70
CA ARG A 101 8.39 19.47 -1.21
C ARG A 101 9.86 19.64 -1.53
N LYS A 102 10.15 20.22 -2.69
CA LYS A 102 11.51 20.68 -2.98
C LYS A 102 11.85 21.82 -2.04
N GLU A 103 13.00 21.74 -1.40
CA GLU A 103 13.53 22.77 -0.52
C GLU A 103 14.90 23.17 -1.03
N ASP A 104 15.10 24.48 -1.25
CA ASP A 104 16.36 25.01 -1.74
C ASP A 104 17.50 24.67 -0.75
N GLY A 105 18.54 24.01 -1.28
CA GLY A 105 19.69 23.58 -0.47
C GLY A 105 19.57 22.18 0.16
N SER A 106 18.41 21.51 0.04
CA SER A 106 18.26 20.12 0.49
C SER A 106 18.13 19.16 -0.69
N PRO A 107 19.06 18.20 -0.86
CA PRO A 107 18.98 17.22 -1.96
C PRO A 107 17.79 16.26 -1.80
N PHE A 108 17.21 16.15 -0.61
CA PHE A 108 16.10 15.23 -0.33
C PHE A 108 14.76 15.95 -0.13
N GLY A 109 14.73 17.30 -0.09
CA GLY A 109 13.54 18.07 0.14
C GLY A 109 12.89 17.82 1.51
N GLN A 110 11.69 18.35 1.70
CA GLN A 110 10.88 18.15 2.91
C GLN A 110 9.88 17.02 2.70
N LYS A 111 9.86 16.05 3.62
CA LYS A 111 8.96 14.89 3.59
C LYS A 111 7.54 15.29 4.02
N GLY A 112 6.60 15.27 3.08
CA GLY A 112 5.24 15.75 3.31
C GLY A 112 4.36 14.82 4.17
N LEU A 113 4.74 13.54 4.30
CA LEU A 113 3.97 12.55 5.04
C LEU A 113 4.69 12.05 6.31
N ALA A 114 5.63 12.85 6.83
CA ALA A 114 6.31 12.55 8.09
C ALA A 114 5.34 12.47 9.28
N GLY A 115 5.71 11.66 10.30
CA GLY A 115 4.89 11.42 11.49
C GLY A 115 3.81 10.35 11.33
N ARG A 116 3.74 9.70 10.17
CA ARG A 116 2.85 8.56 9.91
C ARG A 116 3.61 7.25 9.97
N SER A 117 2.91 6.18 10.36
CA SER A 117 3.41 4.81 10.28
C SER A 117 2.68 4.01 9.21
N ALA A 118 3.20 2.84 8.85
CA ALA A 118 2.51 1.96 7.93
C ALA A 118 2.64 0.48 8.30
N ARG A 119 1.69 -0.31 7.81
CA ARG A 119 1.77 -1.76 7.72
C ARG A 119 1.60 -2.20 6.26
N VAL A 120 2.43 -3.13 5.82
CA VAL A 120 2.36 -3.73 4.49
C VAL A 120 2.05 -5.21 4.64
N VAL A 121 0.93 -5.64 4.10
CA VAL A 121 0.46 -7.03 4.12
C VAL A 121 0.49 -7.58 2.71
N VAL A 122 1.34 -8.59 2.48
CA VAL A 122 1.56 -9.17 1.15
C VAL A 122 1.16 -10.63 1.14
N THR A 123 0.25 -10.97 0.25
CA THR A 123 -0.17 -12.34 -0.02
C THR A 123 0.58 -12.90 -1.23
N MET A 124 0.99 -14.17 -1.19
CA MET A 124 1.74 -14.79 -2.28
C MET A 124 1.52 -16.31 -2.35
N GLY A 125 1.57 -16.86 -3.55
CA GLY A 125 1.50 -18.32 -3.78
C GLY A 125 2.76 -19.06 -3.32
N MET A 126 3.94 -18.42 -3.38
CA MET A 126 5.18 -19.02 -2.90
C MET A 126 5.31 -19.02 -1.37
N PRO A 127 6.15 -19.89 -0.78
CA PRO A 127 6.45 -19.82 0.66
C PRO A 127 7.06 -18.47 1.05
N ALA A 128 6.53 -17.83 2.09
CA ALA A 128 7.00 -16.52 2.56
C ALA A 128 8.49 -16.51 2.94
N LEU A 129 9.01 -17.63 3.45
CA LEU A 129 10.44 -17.78 3.78
C LEU A 129 11.33 -17.76 2.52
N VAL A 130 10.86 -18.35 1.41
CA VAL A 130 11.58 -18.28 0.12
C VAL A 130 11.63 -16.84 -0.37
N TYR A 131 10.49 -16.14 -0.34
CA TYR A 131 10.45 -14.73 -0.69
C TYR A 131 11.38 -13.90 0.21
N ARG A 132 11.35 -14.13 1.53
CA ARG A 132 12.16 -13.37 2.50
C ARG A 132 13.65 -13.60 2.35
N PHE A 133 14.10 -14.84 2.22
CA PHE A 133 15.53 -15.17 2.26
C PHE A 133 16.15 -15.29 0.88
N TYR A 134 15.54 -16.03 -0.05
CA TYR A 134 16.09 -16.22 -1.39
C TYR A 134 15.92 -14.95 -2.24
N PHE A 135 14.71 -14.40 -2.31
CA PHE A 135 14.43 -13.14 -3.02
C PHE A 135 14.74 -11.89 -2.19
N ARG A 136 15.16 -12.06 -0.92
CA ARG A 136 15.51 -10.95 0.01
C ARG A 136 14.41 -9.92 0.21
N ALA A 137 13.16 -10.25 -0.06
CA ALA A 137 11.99 -9.37 0.00
C ALA A 137 12.20 -8.03 -0.74
N HIS A 138 12.82 -8.06 -1.92
CA HIS A 138 13.28 -6.86 -2.62
C HIS A 138 12.20 -5.84 -2.86
N SER A 139 11.00 -6.26 -3.33
CA SER A 139 9.92 -5.33 -3.63
C SER A 139 9.33 -4.69 -2.38
N VAL A 140 9.17 -5.45 -1.29
CA VAL A 140 8.70 -4.91 -0.01
C VAL A 140 9.71 -3.91 0.56
N LYS A 141 11.01 -4.23 0.49
CA LYS A 141 12.05 -3.29 0.91
C LYS A 141 12.11 -2.04 0.03
N SER A 142 11.86 -2.19 -1.28
CA SER A 142 11.76 -1.05 -2.19
C SER A 142 10.56 -0.17 -1.83
N LEU A 143 9.39 -0.76 -1.60
CA LEU A 143 8.20 -0.03 -1.14
C LEU A 143 8.47 0.70 0.18
N GLU A 144 9.06 0.01 1.16
CA GLU A 144 9.37 0.57 2.48
C GLU A 144 10.34 1.74 2.38
N ARG A 145 11.48 1.55 1.68
CA ARG A 145 12.58 2.54 1.69
C ARG A 145 12.39 3.64 0.67
N ASN A 146 12.06 3.23 -0.57
CA ASN A 146 12.10 4.13 -1.73
C ASN A 146 10.77 4.84 -1.98
N ILE A 147 9.67 4.34 -1.43
CA ILE A 147 8.34 4.95 -1.58
C ILE A 147 7.89 5.51 -0.23
N LEU A 148 7.58 4.66 0.75
CA LEU A 148 7.03 5.10 2.03
C LEU A 148 8.04 5.93 2.85
N GLY A 149 9.26 5.43 3.00
CA GLY A 149 10.34 6.13 3.71
C GLY A 149 10.81 7.40 3.00
N PHE A 150 10.75 7.42 1.66
CA PHE A 150 11.06 8.62 0.87
C PHE A 150 10.10 9.77 1.19
N VAL A 151 8.81 9.51 1.30
CA VAL A 151 7.80 10.52 1.63
C VAL A 151 7.64 10.78 3.13
N GLY A 152 8.35 10.02 3.98
CA GLY A 152 8.42 10.25 5.43
C GLY A 152 7.59 9.31 6.29
N ILE A 153 6.97 8.29 5.70
CA ILE A 153 6.18 7.30 6.44
C ILE A 153 7.13 6.29 7.08
N ALA A 154 7.21 6.29 8.41
CA ALA A 154 8.00 5.37 9.23
C ALA A 154 7.47 5.38 10.67
N PRO A 155 7.53 4.25 11.42
CA PRO A 155 8.01 2.94 10.98
C PRO A 155 7.06 2.23 10.02
N VAL A 156 7.59 1.26 9.26
CA VAL A 156 6.81 0.37 8.39
C VAL A 156 6.96 -1.06 8.91
N HIS A 157 5.84 -1.72 9.17
CA HIS A 157 5.78 -3.13 9.56
C HIS A 157 5.31 -4.00 8.40
N GLU A 158 5.94 -5.15 8.20
CA GLU A 158 5.58 -6.09 7.15
C GLU A 158 4.91 -7.36 7.70
N THR A 159 3.94 -7.88 6.97
CA THR A 159 3.32 -9.18 7.17
C THR A 159 3.32 -9.91 5.83
N LEU A 160 4.03 -11.04 5.75
CA LEU A 160 4.16 -11.84 4.54
C LEU A 160 3.37 -13.13 4.71
N ILE A 161 2.38 -13.35 3.86
CA ILE A 161 1.49 -14.51 3.87
C ILE A 161 1.76 -15.33 2.62
N GLY A 162 2.49 -16.44 2.78
CA GLY A 162 2.82 -17.36 1.69
C GLY A 162 1.84 -18.51 1.56
N MET A 163 1.96 -19.24 0.44
CA MET A 163 1.18 -20.46 0.15
C MET A 163 -0.33 -20.24 0.15
N VAL A 164 -0.78 -19.07 -0.26
CA VAL A 164 -2.21 -18.67 -0.15
C VAL A 164 -3.16 -19.59 -0.90
N ASP A 165 -2.69 -20.18 -2.02
CA ASP A 165 -3.48 -21.12 -2.83
C ASP A 165 -3.65 -22.49 -2.17
N SER A 166 -2.81 -22.80 -1.16
CA SER A 166 -2.79 -24.07 -0.43
C SER A 166 -3.39 -23.94 0.99
N LEU A 167 -3.88 -22.76 1.37
CA LEU A 167 -4.51 -22.56 2.66
C LEU A 167 -5.90 -23.21 2.67
N ASP A 168 -6.10 -24.11 3.64
CA ASP A 168 -7.41 -24.62 4.00
C ASP A 168 -8.23 -23.57 4.78
N GLU A 169 -9.47 -23.92 5.13
CA GLU A 169 -10.38 -23.04 5.86
C GLU A 169 -9.79 -22.63 7.24
N ASP A 170 -9.16 -23.56 7.95
CA ASP A 170 -8.54 -23.28 9.25
C ASP A 170 -7.34 -22.34 9.11
N GLY A 171 -6.52 -22.54 8.11
CA GLY A 171 -5.39 -21.67 7.79
C GLY A 171 -5.84 -20.25 7.42
N ARG A 172 -6.91 -20.10 6.63
CA ARG A 172 -7.52 -18.81 6.32
C ARG A 172 -8.09 -18.14 7.57
N ALA A 173 -8.89 -18.86 8.36
CA ALA A 173 -9.45 -18.36 9.61
C ALA A 173 -8.36 -17.89 10.60
N ASN A 174 -7.27 -18.65 10.71
CA ASN A 174 -6.15 -18.29 11.57
C ASN A 174 -5.49 -16.97 11.12
N TRP A 175 -5.33 -16.74 9.80
CA TRP A 175 -4.79 -15.48 9.30
C TRP A 175 -5.75 -14.30 9.52
N LEU A 176 -7.06 -14.51 9.35
CA LEU A 176 -8.08 -13.49 9.64
C LEU A 176 -8.04 -13.10 11.11
N ASN A 177 -7.99 -14.08 12.03
CA ASN A 177 -7.87 -13.84 13.46
C ASN A 177 -6.58 -13.11 13.87
N LYS A 178 -5.47 -13.37 13.17
CA LYS A 178 -4.21 -12.63 13.39
C LYS A 178 -4.23 -11.20 12.87
N MET A 179 -5.11 -10.89 11.93
CA MET A 179 -5.28 -9.54 11.40
C MET A 179 -6.27 -8.71 12.23
N ALA A 180 -7.22 -9.36 12.88
CA ALA A 180 -8.11 -8.75 13.86
C ALA A 180 -7.39 -8.52 15.19
#